data_5269fa20c935034a8a5c1a4a060ec1ce
#
_entry.id   5269fa20c935034a8a5c1a4a060ec1ce
#
_cell.length_a   1.000
_cell.length_b   1.000
_cell.length_c   1.000
_cell.angle_alpha   90.00
_cell.angle_beta   90.00
_cell.angle_gamma   90.00
#
_symmetry.space_group_name_H-M   'P 1'
#
loop_
_entity.id
_entity.type
_entity.pdbx_description
1 polymer ?
#
loop_
_entity_poly.entity_id
_entity_poly.type
_entity_poly.pdbx_seq_one_letter_code
_entity_poly.pdbx_strand_id
1 'polypeptide(L)'
;MYLLSKFQVSKSSYLNLLIFLIPVSFIAGNMIVNINLILLILSTLILYGNKVFKIRYFVLDKLFFAFFFLVLLTGIINDYYFYSISLAWKGYFATIIKSIFFFKYLLLYIVLRHLIETNTLNFKYFFTSCTLMSIFVSFDVIYQFFNGTDIFGYEGIKNNLGGPFGDELIAGGY
;
A
#
# COMPACT_ATOMS: atom_id res chain seq x y z
N MET A 1 15.79 -1.49 -36.63
CA MET A 1 16.11 -0.47 -35.60
C MET A 1 14.93 0.50 -35.34
N TYR A 2 13.86 0.47 -36.10
CA TYR A 2 12.68 1.35 -35.99
C TYR A 2 11.59 0.86 -35.01
N LEU A 3 11.63 -0.37 -34.54
CA LEU A 3 10.61 -0.95 -33.64
C LEU A 3 10.89 -0.74 -32.14
N LEU A 4 12.12 -0.44 -31.75
CA LEU A 4 12.49 -0.22 -30.34
C LEU A 4 12.22 1.24 -29.86
N SER A 5 12.03 2.19 -30.76
CA SER A 5 11.72 3.57 -30.38
C SER A 5 10.26 3.81 -29.98
N LYS A 6 9.37 2.83 -30.22
CA LYS A 6 7.93 2.93 -29.91
C LYS A 6 7.57 2.53 -28.46
N PHE A 7 8.52 2.00 -27.70
CA PHE A 7 8.31 1.56 -26.29
C PHE A 7 9.03 2.45 -25.26
N GLN A 8 9.27 3.72 -25.55
CA GLN A 8 9.56 4.66 -24.47
C GLN A 8 8.26 4.92 -23.68
N VAL A 9 7.95 3.99 -22.78
CA VAL A 9 6.98 4.24 -21.72
C VAL A 9 7.47 5.50 -21.00
N SER A 10 6.72 6.59 -21.06
CA SER A 10 7.15 7.81 -20.38
C SER A 10 7.27 7.51 -18.89
N LYS A 11 8.24 8.14 -18.21
CA LYS A 11 8.43 7.98 -16.75
C LYS A 11 7.10 8.15 -15.98
N SER A 12 6.28 9.06 -16.43
CA SER A 12 4.94 9.31 -15.90
C SER A 12 3.99 8.14 -16.13
N SER A 13 3.99 7.50 -17.29
CA SER A 13 3.10 6.37 -17.60
C SER A 13 3.40 5.16 -16.72
N TYR A 14 4.68 4.88 -16.46
CA TYR A 14 5.09 3.77 -15.59
C TYR A 14 4.63 3.98 -14.13
N LEU A 15 4.83 5.19 -13.58
CA LEU A 15 4.41 5.50 -12.21
C LEU A 15 2.87 5.49 -12.08
N ASN A 16 2.15 6.00 -13.09
CA ASN A 16 0.70 5.93 -13.11
C ASN A 16 0.18 4.48 -13.22
N LEU A 17 0.91 3.58 -13.90
CA LEU A 17 0.60 2.15 -13.92
C LEU A 17 0.74 1.54 -12.51
N LEU A 18 1.81 1.83 -11.79
CA LEU A 18 1.99 1.32 -10.41
C LEU A 18 0.86 1.80 -9.48
N ILE A 19 0.43 3.05 -9.64
CA ILE A 19 -0.69 3.60 -8.85
C ILE A 19 -2.02 2.97 -9.27
N PHE A 20 -2.24 2.73 -10.57
CA PHE A 20 -3.39 1.98 -11.06
C PHE A 20 -3.46 0.57 -10.47
N LEU A 21 -2.31 -0.07 -10.24
CA LEU A 21 -2.24 -1.42 -9.69
C LEU A 21 -2.47 -1.48 -8.17
N ILE A 22 -2.50 -0.35 -7.45
CA ILE A 22 -2.73 -0.37 -5.99
C ILE A 22 -4.07 -1.02 -5.64
N PRO A 23 -5.24 -0.58 -6.18
CA PRO A 23 -6.52 -1.23 -5.88
C PRO A 23 -6.57 -2.71 -6.28
N VAL A 24 -5.96 -3.07 -7.41
CA VAL A 24 -5.85 -4.46 -7.87
C VAL A 24 -5.05 -5.30 -6.88
N SER A 25 -3.96 -4.75 -6.34
CA SER A 25 -3.09 -5.46 -5.40
C SER A 25 -3.77 -5.78 -4.07
N PHE A 26 -4.79 -5.00 -3.65
CA PHE A 26 -5.58 -5.31 -2.46
C PHE A 26 -6.35 -6.63 -2.59
N ILE A 27 -6.89 -6.92 -3.78
CA ILE A 27 -7.57 -8.20 -4.04
C ILE A 27 -6.56 -9.36 -4.06
N ALA A 28 -5.37 -9.11 -4.59
CA ALA A 28 -4.31 -10.10 -4.68
C ALA A 28 -3.61 -10.40 -3.34
N GLY A 29 -3.91 -9.62 -2.29
CA GLY A 29 -3.46 -9.85 -0.92
C GLY A 29 -2.34 -8.94 -0.43
N ASN A 30 -2.18 -8.92 0.90
CA ASN A 30 -1.29 -7.99 1.61
C ASN A 30 0.18 -8.02 1.14
N MET A 31 0.69 -9.18 0.72
CA MET A 31 2.06 -9.30 0.21
C MET A 31 2.22 -8.49 -1.09
N ILE A 32 1.27 -8.62 -2.01
CA ILE A 32 1.31 -7.95 -3.30
C ILE A 32 1.14 -6.44 -3.16
N VAL A 33 0.27 -5.98 -2.24
CA VAL A 33 0.17 -4.56 -1.88
C VAL A 33 1.53 -4.02 -1.44
N ASN A 34 2.19 -4.70 -0.50
CA ASN A 34 3.49 -4.26 0.01
C ASN A 34 4.56 -4.21 -1.09
N ILE A 35 4.61 -5.20 -1.98
CA ILE A 35 5.53 -5.22 -3.12
C ILE A 35 5.25 -4.04 -4.04
N ASN A 36 3.99 -3.78 -4.39
CA ASN A 36 3.61 -2.67 -5.27
C ASN A 36 3.98 -1.30 -4.67
N LEU A 37 3.73 -1.09 -3.37
CA LEU A 37 4.11 0.14 -2.68
C LEU A 37 5.64 0.32 -2.65
N ILE A 38 6.40 -0.74 -2.38
CA ILE A 38 7.87 -0.69 -2.39
C ILE A 38 8.38 -0.38 -3.81
N LEU A 39 7.81 -1.00 -4.83
CA LEU A 39 8.16 -0.71 -6.23
C LEU A 39 7.89 0.74 -6.60
N LEU A 40 6.75 1.32 -6.17
CA LEU A 40 6.42 2.72 -6.39
C LEU A 40 7.45 3.64 -5.72
N ILE A 41 7.81 3.37 -4.46
CA ILE A 41 8.81 4.14 -3.72
C ILE A 41 10.16 4.08 -4.42
N LEU A 42 10.67 2.87 -4.67
CA LEU A 42 11.99 2.66 -5.27
C LEU A 42 12.07 3.26 -6.68
N SER A 43 11.06 3.03 -7.50
CA SER A 43 11.01 3.58 -8.86
C SER A 43 11.05 5.11 -8.84
N THR A 44 10.30 5.75 -7.94
CA THR A 44 10.29 7.21 -7.83
C THR A 44 11.64 7.73 -7.35
N LEU A 45 12.27 7.08 -6.37
CA LEU A 45 13.60 7.44 -5.88
C LEU A 45 14.67 7.29 -6.96
N ILE A 46 14.61 6.23 -7.77
CA ILE A 46 15.54 6.02 -8.90
C ILE A 46 15.34 7.08 -9.98
N LEU A 47 14.09 7.43 -10.31
CA LEU A 47 13.78 8.36 -11.39
C LEU A 47 14.07 9.82 -11.03
N TYR A 48 13.83 10.23 -9.79
CA TYR A 48 13.93 11.63 -9.35
C TYR A 48 15.07 11.88 -8.35
N GLY A 49 15.65 10.83 -7.76
CA GLY A 49 16.77 10.93 -6.81
C GLY A 49 16.46 11.87 -5.65
N ASN A 50 17.44 12.70 -5.29
CA ASN A 50 17.31 13.64 -4.16
C ASN A 50 16.25 14.74 -4.37
N LYS A 51 15.68 14.88 -5.59
CA LYS A 51 14.62 15.86 -5.85
C LYS A 51 13.34 15.52 -5.09
N VAL A 52 13.11 14.23 -4.80
CA VAL A 52 11.95 13.75 -4.02
C VAL A 52 11.88 14.41 -2.64
N PHE A 53 13.02 14.71 -2.03
CA PHE A 53 13.11 15.33 -0.71
C PHE A 53 13.14 16.86 -0.74
N LYS A 54 13.23 17.49 -1.93
CA LYS A 54 13.25 18.93 -2.12
C LYS A 54 11.84 19.51 -2.36
N ILE A 55 10.86 19.04 -1.61
CA ILE A 55 9.48 19.51 -1.63
C ILE A 55 9.30 20.65 -0.62
N ARG A 56 8.29 21.48 -0.83
CA ARG A 56 7.91 22.52 0.14
C ARG A 56 7.12 21.88 1.28
N TYR A 57 7.73 21.82 2.45
CA TYR A 57 7.10 21.28 3.65
C TYR A 57 6.11 22.25 4.27
N PHE A 58 4.87 21.82 4.48
CA PHE A 58 3.81 22.52 5.18
C PHE A 58 3.70 22.06 6.63
N VAL A 59 2.83 22.70 7.40
CA VAL A 59 2.56 22.32 8.80
C VAL A 59 2.10 20.86 8.91
N LEU A 60 1.25 20.41 7.96
CA LEU A 60 0.77 19.04 7.93
C LEU A 60 1.92 18.04 7.78
N ASP A 61 2.88 18.33 6.90
CA ASP A 61 4.05 17.45 6.71
C ASP A 61 4.85 17.29 8.01
N LYS A 62 5.03 18.40 8.76
CA LYS A 62 5.71 18.38 10.06
C LYS A 62 4.95 17.54 11.10
N LEU A 63 3.62 17.57 11.09
CA LEU A 63 2.80 16.72 11.95
C LEU A 63 2.94 15.24 11.59
N PHE A 64 2.99 14.91 10.31
CA PHE A 64 3.28 13.54 9.88
C PHE A 64 4.66 13.07 10.36
N PHE A 65 5.72 13.88 10.19
CA PHE A 65 7.04 13.54 10.71
C PHE A 65 7.04 13.34 12.23
N ALA A 66 6.36 14.22 12.98
CA ALA A 66 6.21 14.09 14.42
C ALA A 66 5.50 12.79 14.81
N PHE A 67 4.41 12.43 14.09
CA PHE A 67 3.69 11.17 14.31
C PHE A 67 4.60 9.95 14.11
N PHE A 68 5.33 9.87 13.00
CA PHE A 68 6.25 8.76 12.76
C PHE A 68 7.40 8.70 13.76
N PHE A 69 7.88 9.86 14.21
CA PHE A 69 8.87 9.93 15.28
C PHE A 69 8.32 9.38 16.61
N LEU A 70 7.08 9.72 16.97
CA LEU A 70 6.40 9.17 18.14
C LEU A 70 6.22 7.65 18.03
N VAL A 71 5.87 7.13 16.84
CA VAL A 71 5.76 5.67 16.61
C VAL A 71 7.09 4.98 16.87
N LEU A 72 8.22 5.56 16.46
CA LEU A 72 9.55 5.04 16.76
C LEU A 72 9.85 5.06 18.25
N LEU A 73 9.63 6.20 18.90
CA LEU A 73 9.86 6.34 20.34
C LEU A 73 9.06 5.32 21.14
N THR A 74 7.76 5.16 20.81
CA THR A 74 6.91 4.16 21.49
C THR A 74 7.40 2.74 21.25
N GLY A 75 7.92 2.42 20.05
CA GLY A 75 8.53 1.12 19.77
C GLY A 75 9.77 0.86 20.63
N ILE A 76 10.64 1.83 20.75
CA ILE A 76 11.86 1.75 21.58
C ILE A 76 11.51 1.59 23.07
N ILE A 77 10.62 2.44 23.58
CA ILE A 77 10.22 2.42 25.00
C ILE A 77 9.55 1.09 25.35
N ASN A 78 8.70 0.59 24.48
CA ASN A 78 7.99 -0.66 24.69
C ASN A 78 8.95 -1.85 24.74
N ASP A 79 9.87 -1.97 23.80
CA ASP A 79 10.86 -3.06 23.77
C ASP A 79 11.83 -2.94 24.96
N TYR A 80 12.24 -1.72 25.35
CA TYR A 80 13.06 -1.51 26.54
C TYR A 80 12.33 -1.91 27.83
N TYR A 81 11.04 -1.55 27.96
CA TYR A 81 10.22 -1.93 29.11
C TYR A 81 10.07 -3.46 29.23
N PHE A 82 9.77 -4.13 28.13
CA PHE A 82 9.68 -5.60 28.11
C PHE A 82 11.02 -6.28 28.39
N TYR A 83 12.12 -5.72 27.91
CA TYR A 83 13.47 -6.21 28.24
C TYR A 83 13.75 -6.16 29.73
N SER A 84 13.32 -5.13 30.42
CA SER A 84 13.56 -4.97 31.86
C SER A 84 12.71 -5.90 32.74
N ILE A 85 11.58 -6.40 32.24
CA ILE A 85 10.64 -7.21 33.03
C ILE A 85 10.73 -8.72 32.72
N SER A 86 11.01 -9.10 31.48
CA SER A 86 11.01 -10.50 31.07
C SER A 86 12.45 -11.05 30.90
N LEU A 87 12.81 -12.01 31.73
CA LEU A 87 14.04 -12.81 31.58
C LEU A 87 14.02 -13.77 30.37
N ALA A 88 12.97 -13.75 29.56
CA ALA A 88 12.80 -14.66 28.42
C ALA A 88 13.20 -14.01 27.09
N TRP A 89 14.19 -14.58 26.42
CA TRP A 89 14.80 -14.15 25.14
C TRP A 89 13.89 -14.18 23.91
N LYS A 90 12.61 -14.52 24.02
CA LYS A 90 11.69 -14.61 22.88
C LYS A 90 11.00 -13.26 22.61
N GLY A 91 11.47 -12.55 21.58
CA GLY A 91 10.75 -11.40 21.02
C GLY A 91 11.40 -10.04 21.21
N TYR A 92 12.67 -9.98 21.66
CA TYR A 92 13.41 -8.72 21.72
C TYR A 92 13.39 -8.00 20.36
N PHE A 93 13.20 -6.69 20.39
CA PHE A 93 13.13 -5.82 19.20
C PHE A 93 11.95 -6.06 18.25
N ALA A 94 10.97 -6.87 18.59
CA ALA A 94 9.83 -7.12 17.70
C ALA A 94 9.03 -5.84 17.44
N THR A 95 8.86 -4.98 18.43
CA THR A 95 8.07 -3.73 18.32
C THR A 95 8.88 -2.65 17.59
N ILE A 96 10.17 -2.53 17.88
CA ILE A 96 11.03 -1.58 17.18
C ILE A 96 11.18 -1.94 15.70
N ILE A 97 11.31 -3.23 15.37
CA ILE A 97 11.34 -3.70 13.99
C ILE A 97 10.03 -3.35 13.26
N LYS A 98 8.88 -3.59 13.87
CA LYS A 98 7.57 -3.20 13.31
C LYS A 98 7.48 -1.68 13.10
N SER A 99 7.97 -0.89 14.05
CA SER A 99 7.99 0.57 13.95
C SER A 99 8.89 1.04 12.80
N ILE A 100 10.05 0.40 12.60
CA ILE A 100 10.94 0.69 11.46
C ILE A 100 10.26 0.32 10.13
N PHE A 101 9.64 -0.84 10.03
CA PHE A 101 8.90 -1.22 8.82
C PHE A 101 7.72 -0.29 8.54
N PHE A 102 7.15 0.34 9.55
CA PHE A 102 6.10 1.33 9.39
C PHE A 102 6.57 2.60 8.70
N PHE A 103 7.87 2.92 8.75
CA PHE A 103 8.48 4.07 8.06
C PHE A 103 8.35 4.02 6.53
N LYS A 104 8.07 2.85 5.94
CA LYS A 104 7.76 2.77 4.50
C LYS A 104 6.58 3.68 4.11
N TYR A 105 5.60 3.86 5.02
CA TYR A 105 4.45 4.74 4.77
C TYR A 105 4.82 6.23 4.81
N LEU A 106 5.83 6.60 5.61
CA LEU A 106 6.39 7.95 5.56
C LEU A 106 7.10 8.20 4.22
N LEU A 107 7.91 7.24 3.76
CA LEU A 107 8.54 7.33 2.44
C LEU A 107 7.52 7.39 1.33
N LEU A 108 6.46 6.56 1.40
CA LEU A 108 5.35 6.61 0.47
C LEU A 108 4.68 7.99 0.45
N TYR A 109 4.42 8.58 1.62
CA TYR A 109 3.85 9.92 1.73
C TYR A 109 4.71 10.96 1.02
N ILE A 110 6.03 10.99 1.27
CA ILE A 110 6.97 11.92 0.65
C ILE A 110 6.98 11.74 -0.87
N VAL A 111 7.01 10.49 -1.34
CA VAL A 111 6.96 10.13 -2.76
C VAL A 111 5.68 10.64 -3.42
N LEU A 112 4.53 10.33 -2.85
CA LEU A 112 3.24 10.78 -3.37
C LEU A 112 3.15 12.30 -3.39
N ARG A 113 3.61 12.96 -2.32
CA ARG A 113 3.67 14.41 -2.22
C ARG A 113 4.49 15.03 -3.36
N HIS A 114 5.68 14.47 -3.62
CA HIS A 114 6.54 14.91 -4.74
C HIS A 114 5.86 14.72 -6.10
N LEU A 115 5.26 13.54 -6.33
CA LEU A 115 4.61 13.22 -7.60
C LEU A 115 3.37 14.09 -7.85
N ILE A 116 2.66 14.52 -6.80
CA ILE A 116 1.54 15.46 -6.88
C ILE A 116 2.06 16.86 -7.23
N GLU A 117 3.09 17.35 -6.51
CA GLU A 117 3.66 18.68 -6.78
C GLU A 117 4.24 18.83 -8.20
N THR A 118 4.79 17.75 -8.74
CA THR A 118 5.33 17.73 -10.11
C THR A 118 4.30 17.45 -11.18
N ASN A 119 3.01 17.35 -10.82
CA ASN A 119 1.92 16.98 -11.72
C ASN A 119 2.20 15.72 -12.55
N THR A 120 2.97 14.78 -11.99
CA THR A 120 3.31 13.52 -12.64
C THR A 120 2.17 12.52 -12.54
N LEU A 121 1.35 12.62 -11.47
CA LEU A 121 0.23 11.73 -11.20
C LEU A 121 -1.03 12.18 -11.93
N ASN A 122 -1.66 11.21 -12.59
CA ASN A 122 -3.00 11.36 -13.11
C ASN A 122 -3.98 10.53 -12.27
N PHE A 123 -4.66 11.16 -11.35
CA PHE A 123 -5.64 10.52 -10.46
C PHE A 123 -6.77 9.81 -11.20
N LYS A 124 -7.03 10.15 -12.46
CA LYS A 124 -8.03 9.46 -13.28
C LYS A 124 -7.76 7.96 -13.35
N TYR A 125 -6.50 7.54 -13.51
CA TYR A 125 -6.13 6.12 -13.56
C TYR A 125 -6.39 5.42 -12.23
N PHE A 126 -6.06 6.07 -11.10
CA PHE A 126 -6.33 5.54 -9.78
C PHE A 126 -7.83 5.33 -9.54
N PHE A 127 -8.65 6.37 -9.75
CA PHE A 127 -10.10 6.28 -9.54
C PHE A 127 -10.76 5.31 -10.52
N THR A 128 -10.30 5.22 -11.76
CA THR A 128 -10.79 4.22 -12.71
C THR A 128 -10.52 2.81 -12.21
N SER A 129 -9.31 2.56 -11.67
CA SER A 129 -8.96 1.26 -11.10
C SER A 129 -9.81 0.94 -9.86
N CYS A 130 -10.00 1.90 -8.94
CA CYS A 130 -10.89 1.72 -7.79
C CYS A 130 -12.30 1.34 -8.22
N THR A 131 -12.88 2.05 -9.21
CA THR A 131 -14.22 1.77 -9.73
C THR A 131 -14.30 0.37 -10.34
N LEU A 132 -13.34 -0.01 -11.17
CA LEU A 132 -13.31 -1.34 -11.80
C LEU A 132 -13.21 -2.45 -10.76
N MET A 133 -12.35 -2.28 -9.75
CA MET A 133 -12.18 -3.28 -8.70
C MET A 133 -13.43 -3.35 -7.79
N SER A 134 -14.05 -2.23 -7.45
CA SER A 134 -15.30 -2.23 -6.69
C SER A 134 -16.44 -2.94 -7.44
N ILE A 135 -16.55 -2.73 -8.76
CA ILE A 135 -17.51 -3.45 -9.60
C ILE A 135 -17.19 -4.96 -9.59
N PHE A 136 -15.93 -5.33 -9.74
CA PHE A 136 -15.50 -6.74 -9.72
C PHE A 136 -15.85 -7.40 -8.38
N VAL A 137 -15.49 -6.78 -7.25
CA VAL A 137 -15.80 -7.31 -5.91
C VAL A 137 -17.32 -7.43 -5.70
N SER A 138 -18.09 -6.41 -6.10
CA SER A 138 -19.54 -6.44 -5.98
C SER A 138 -20.16 -7.59 -6.81
N PHE A 139 -19.65 -7.79 -8.02
CA PHE A 139 -20.11 -8.88 -8.88
C PHE A 139 -19.76 -10.25 -8.29
N ASP A 140 -18.56 -10.41 -7.75
CA ASP A 140 -18.12 -11.67 -7.15
C ASP A 140 -18.92 -12.02 -5.88
N VAL A 141 -19.22 -11.03 -5.02
CA VAL A 141 -20.11 -11.23 -3.86
C VAL A 141 -21.52 -11.67 -4.29
N ILE A 142 -22.08 -11.05 -5.35
CA ILE A 142 -23.38 -11.47 -5.90
C ILE A 142 -23.30 -12.90 -6.46
N TYR A 143 -22.22 -13.22 -7.17
CA TYR A 143 -22.00 -14.56 -7.70
C TYR A 143 -21.90 -15.59 -6.57
N GLN A 144 -21.14 -15.30 -5.49
CA GLN A 144 -21.01 -16.14 -4.31
C GLN A 144 -22.36 -16.36 -3.61
N PHE A 145 -23.22 -15.32 -3.57
CA PHE A 145 -24.56 -15.44 -2.98
C PHE A 145 -25.43 -16.48 -3.70
N PHE A 146 -25.37 -16.57 -5.03
CA PHE A 146 -26.17 -17.52 -5.81
C PHE A 146 -25.55 -18.91 -5.91
N ASN A 147 -24.22 -19.02 -5.92
CA ASN A 147 -23.51 -20.29 -6.17
C ASN A 147 -22.95 -20.93 -4.87
N GLY A 148 -22.95 -20.20 -3.76
CA GLY A 148 -22.36 -20.65 -2.50
C GLY A 148 -20.85 -20.51 -2.41
N THR A 149 -20.16 -20.35 -3.55
CA THR A 149 -18.70 -20.13 -3.65
C THR A 149 -18.41 -18.91 -4.52
N ASP A 150 -17.33 -18.20 -4.24
CA ASP A 150 -16.84 -17.10 -5.07
C ASP A 150 -16.19 -17.61 -6.38
N ILE A 151 -15.73 -16.69 -7.23
CA ILE A 151 -15.04 -17.02 -8.51
C ILE A 151 -13.74 -17.82 -8.27
N PHE A 152 -13.09 -17.66 -7.11
CA PHE A 152 -11.86 -18.36 -6.73
C PHE A 152 -12.12 -19.69 -6.02
N GLY A 153 -13.38 -20.03 -5.73
CA GLY A 153 -13.78 -21.29 -5.08
C GLY A 153 -13.85 -21.22 -3.54
N TYR A 154 -13.80 -20.04 -2.93
CA TYR A 154 -13.97 -19.89 -1.49
C TYR A 154 -15.46 -19.94 -1.10
N GLU A 155 -15.78 -20.75 -0.10
CA GLU A 155 -17.14 -20.87 0.42
C GLU A 155 -17.48 -19.69 1.35
N GLY A 156 -18.73 -19.23 1.31
CA GLY A 156 -19.24 -18.25 2.27
C GLY A 156 -19.32 -18.82 3.68
N ILE A 157 -18.79 -18.10 4.68
CA ILE A 157 -18.81 -18.53 6.08
C ILE A 157 -20.12 -18.09 6.74
N LYS A 158 -20.98 -19.07 7.12
CA LYS A 158 -22.18 -18.84 7.96
C LYS A 158 -23.03 -17.60 7.56
N ASN A 159 -23.44 -17.51 6.32
CA ASN A 159 -24.17 -16.37 5.76
C ASN A 159 -23.36 -15.07 5.56
N ASN A 160 -22.06 -15.08 5.78
CA ASN A 160 -21.19 -13.96 5.46
C ASN A 160 -20.45 -14.25 4.16
N LEU A 161 -20.56 -13.31 3.23
CA LEU A 161 -19.93 -13.41 1.93
C LEU A 161 -18.61 -12.65 1.93
N GLY A 162 -17.51 -13.37 1.73
CA GLY A 162 -16.16 -12.80 1.70
C GLY A 162 -15.79 -12.19 0.33
N GLY A 163 -16.49 -12.62 -0.72
CA GLY A 163 -16.09 -12.30 -2.09
C GLY A 163 -14.65 -12.79 -2.37
N PRO A 164 -13.90 -12.08 -3.18
CA PRO A 164 -12.55 -12.50 -3.62
C PRO A 164 -11.49 -12.49 -2.51
N PHE A 165 -11.87 -12.19 -1.26
CA PHE A 165 -10.96 -12.12 -0.11
C PHE A 165 -10.90 -13.41 0.71
N GLY A 166 -11.56 -14.48 0.27
CA GLY A 166 -11.59 -15.77 0.92
C GLY A 166 -12.23 -15.70 2.32
N ASP A 167 -11.48 -16.15 3.34
CA ASP A 167 -11.96 -16.17 4.72
C ASP A 167 -12.01 -14.79 5.39
N GLU A 168 -11.48 -13.75 4.74
CA GLU A 168 -11.47 -12.39 5.27
C GLU A 168 -12.76 -11.64 4.86
N LEU A 169 -13.57 -11.24 5.84
CA LEU A 169 -14.85 -10.56 5.59
C LEU A 169 -14.67 -9.05 5.33
N ILE A 170 -13.84 -8.70 4.36
CA ILE A 170 -13.49 -7.30 4.05
C ILE A 170 -14.18 -6.75 2.80
N ALA A 171 -14.96 -7.58 2.09
CA ALA A 171 -15.62 -7.16 0.85
C ALA A 171 -16.52 -5.91 1.03
N GLY A 172 -17.16 -5.75 2.20
CA GLY A 172 -17.97 -4.58 2.51
C GLY A 172 -17.18 -3.29 2.76
N GLY A 173 -15.86 -3.38 2.94
CA GLY A 173 -14.96 -2.23 3.09
C GLY A 173 -14.31 -1.77 1.77
N TYR A 174 -14.57 -2.47 0.67
CA TYR A 174 -14.01 -2.18 -0.64
C TYR A 174 -14.99 -1.36 -1.47
#